data_d7d0625a2e1e335aaaf1f9b219f8c576
#
_entry.id   d7d0625a2e1e335aaaf1f9b219f8c576
#
_cell.length_a   1.000
_cell.length_b   1.000
_cell.length_c   1.000
_cell.angle_alpha   90.00
_cell.angle_beta   90.00
_cell.angle_gamma   90.00
#
_symmetry.space_group_name_H-M   'P 1'
#
loop_
_entity.id
_entity.type
_entity.pdbx_description
1 polymer ?
#
loop_
_entity_poly.entity_id
_entity_poly.type
_entity_poly.pdbx_seq_one_letter_code
_entity_poly.pdbx_strand_id
1 'polypeptide(L)'
;LDNYNTPADKEKLFAWLKNEMPQHPAAILSADLLVHGSLLGSRVPLGTINDEEKFLTFVNKQHALNPQIDMAFFSVIPRLLVSDQLIPDSWYQWHLMRYATLKDMAETFGDPYFTRQLLAIDARIPDDIKTKYSSLYADNDSFNKKLVQLARADGLTLAIGQDDAQPFGLPNRNANHALAYMKHADLGSSGLITSGADEISVLLLTRYYNKLYNYKPRIFVEYSSPKVAAKIMPYMPCSVDANIRDKINFIGGQLTDDAAVADFILFVHCGDADNQPNKAMLQKLKPLLISDRHIALVDLTANYTENELLIPKLLEAKVPLSRLAAFSGWNTLSNSLGTALSQATLFTGQLHRLPQSEHPSLYAQNLNFTVERLLDDYAYQKLMHAQLTTLLKLKGYKPTDLGENKFFAETLIRGFLQRQKIQLLYGDLGRTPFYRNNDSNYYLTGIDINVNPVSYTHLTLPTN
;
A
#
# COMPACT_ATOMS: atom_id res chain seq x y z
N LEU A 1 -3.87 -12.85 15.53
CA LEU A 1 -3.37 -11.66 14.85
C LEU A 1 -2.99 -10.59 15.89
N ASP A 2 -2.18 -9.63 15.48
CA ASP A 2 -1.85 -8.45 16.29
C ASP A 2 -3.07 -7.54 16.51
N ASN A 3 -3.00 -6.72 17.53
CA ASN A 3 -4.00 -5.71 17.82
C ASN A 3 -3.30 -4.41 18.23
N TYR A 4 -3.12 -3.50 17.26
CA TYR A 4 -2.43 -2.23 17.41
C TYR A 4 -1.05 -2.39 18.07
N ASN A 5 -0.90 -2.07 19.36
CA ASN A 5 0.37 -2.17 20.10
C ASN A 5 0.60 -3.55 20.75
N THR A 6 -0.34 -4.48 20.61
CA THR A 6 -0.21 -5.83 21.15
C THR A 6 0.28 -6.75 20.03
N PRO A 7 1.50 -7.26 20.09
CA PRO A 7 2.03 -8.17 19.08
C PRO A 7 1.21 -9.45 18.98
N ALA A 8 1.19 -10.07 17.81
CA ALA A 8 0.62 -11.39 17.63
C ALA A 8 1.41 -12.44 18.42
N ASP A 9 0.72 -13.50 18.84
CA ASP A 9 1.34 -14.68 19.42
C ASP A 9 2.10 -15.46 18.32
N LYS A 10 3.40 -15.23 18.24
CA LYS A 10 4.29 -15.82 17.21
C LYS A 10 4.27 -17.34 17.24
N GLU A 11 4.23 -17.95 18.44
CA GLU A 11 4.22 -19.42 18.57
C GLU A 11 2.96 -20.03 17.96
N LYS A 12 1.80 -19.43 18.22
CA LYS A 12 0.55 -19.86 17.59
C LYS A 12 0.57 -19.68 16.08
N LEU A 13 1.16 -18.59 15.58
CA LEU A 13 1.29 -18.35 14.14
C LEU A 13 2.18 -19.42 13.48
N PHE A 14 3.34 -19.75 14.05
CA PHE A 14 4.21 -20.81 13.52
C PHE A 14 3.53 -22.19 13.55
N ALA A 15 2.81 -22.49 14.63
CA ALA A 15 2.07 -23.75 14.74
C ALA A 15 0.95 -23.84 13.69
N TRP A 16 0.20 -22.76 13.50
CA TRP A 16 -0.84 -22.67 12.48
C TRP A 16 -0.26 -22.81 11.07
N LEU A 17 0.76 -22.05 10.72
CA LEU A 17 1.43 -22.13 9.40
C LEU A 17 1.95 -23.53 9.11
N LYS A 18 2.56 -24.21 10.10
CA LYS A 18 3.05 -25.57 9.96
C LYS A 18 1.94 -26.56 9.56
N ASN A 19 0.72 -26.34 10.04
CA ASN A 19 -0.42 -27.21 9.75
C ASN A 19 -1.11 -26.84 8.42
N GLU A 20 -1.22 -25.54 8.12
CA GLU A 20 -1.97 -25.06 6.95
C GLU A 20 -1.15 -25.10 5.66
N MET A 21 0.12 -24.70 5.69
CA MET A 21 0.93 -24.58 4.48
C MET A 21 0.91 -25.83 3.59
N PRO A 22 1.02 -27.06 4.12
CA PRO A 22 0.99 -28.27 3.27
C PRO A 22 -0.32 -28.48 2.49
N GLN A 23 -1.39 -27.79 2.86
CA GLN A 23 -2.72 -27.91 2.25
C GLN A 23 -2.92 -26.92 1.08
N HIS A 24 -1.94 -26.03 0.82
CA HIS A 24 -2.06 -24.94 -0.14
C HIS A 24 -0.95 -24.98 -1.20
N PRO A 25 -1.23 -24.55 -2.43
CA PRO A 25 -0.23 -24.54 -3.51
C PRO A 25 0.79 -23.42 -3.40
N ALA A 26 0.51 -22.39 -2.57
CA ALA A 26 1.39 -21.25 -2.37
C ALA A 26 1.29 -20.69 -0.94
N ALA A 27 2.36 -20.03 -0.48
CA ALA A 27 2.39 -19.33 0.81
C ALA A 27 3.10 -17.99 0.67
N ILE A 28 2.51 -16.93 1.25
CA ILE A 28 3.11 -15.59 1.35
C ILE A 28 3.28 -15.28 2.84
N LEU A 29 4.52 -15.09 3.28
CA LEU A 29 4.88 -14.93 4.68
C LEU A 29 5.40 -13.51 4.95
N SER A 30 4.86 -12.86 6.00
CA SER A 30 5.43 -11.61 6.52
C SER A 30 6.52 -11.95 7.54
N ALA A 31 7.78 -11.60 7.22
CA ALA A 31 8.88 -11.76 8.17
C ALA A 31 8.68 -10.86 9.40
N ASP A 32 8.21 -9.62 9.22
CA ASP A 32 7.95 -8.68 10.31
C ASP A 32 6.90 -9.20 11.29
N LEU A 33 5.81 -9.80 10.78
CA LEU A 33 4.79 -10.40 11.64
C LEU A 33 5.35 -11.57 12.45
N LEU A 34 6.16 -12.43 11.83
CA LEU A 34 6.67 -13.65 12.47
C LEU A 34 7.87 -13.39 13.39
N VAL A 35 8.64 -12.33 13.16
CA VAL A 35 9.79 -11.92 13.98
C VAL A 35 9.39 -10.93 15.06
N HIS A 36 8.66 -9.86 14.69
CA HIS A 36 8.32 -8.75 15.59
C HIS A 36 6.87 -8.80 16.12
N GLY A 37 6.04 -9.72 15.60
CA GLY A 37 4.64 -9.88 15.99
C GLY A 37 3.68 -8.91 15.28
N SER A 38 4.19 -7.92 14.55
CA SER A 38 3.42 -6.99 13.71
C SER A 38 4.35 -6.09 12.90
N LEU A 39 3.81 -5.37 11.91
CA LEU A 39 4.51 -4.28 11.23
C LEU A 39 4.87 -3.14 12.22
N LEU A 40 3.97 -2.79 13.13
CA LEU A 40 4.26 -1.78 14.16
C LEU A 40 5.37 -2.26 15.12
N GLY A 41 5.42 -3.55 15.41
CA GLY A 41 6.47 -4.17 16.21
C GLY A 41 7.86 -4.07 15.58
N SER A 42 7.96 -4.08 14.24
CA SER A 42 9.24 -3.90 13.54
C SER A 42 9.78 -2.47 13.64
N ARG A 43 8.90 -1.49 13.88
CA ARG A 43 9.28 -0.07 14.10
C ARG A 43 9.84 0.21 15.49
N VAL A 44 9.78 -0.76 16.41
CA VAL A 44 10.27 -0.69 17.80
C VAL A 44 11.03 -1.96 18.21
N PRO A 45 11.84 -2.53 17.36
CA PRO A 45 12.45 -3.87 17.25
C PRO A 45 12.06 -4.82 18.40
N LEU A 46 10.80 -5.27 18.38
CA LEU A 46 10.30 -6.23 19.38
C LEU A 46 10.82 -7.66 19.18
N GLY A 47 11.31 -7.96 17.97
CA GLY A 47 11.95 -9.25 17.68
C GLY A 47 13.39 -9.29 18.15
N THR A 48 13.86 -10.48 18.48
CA THR A 48 15.24 -10.78 18.88
C THR A 48 15.96 -11.51 17.75
N ILE A 49 17.29 -11.61 17.85
CA ILE A 49 18.11 -12.45 16.94
C ILE A 49 17.61 -13.91 16.94
N ASN A 50 17.15 -14.43 18.09
CA ASN A 50 16.58 -15.77 18.15
C ASN A 50 15.26 -15.89 17.38
N ASP A 51 14.44 -14.85 17.35
CA ASP A 51 13.21 -14.82 16.54
C ASP A 51 13.54 -14.80 15.04
N GLU A 52 14.57 -14.05 14.62
CA GLU A 52 15.06 -14.07 13.25
C GLU A 52 15.54 -15.47 12.84
N GLU A 53 16.41 -16.10 13.64
CA GLU A 53 16.92 -17.45 13.39
C GLU A 53 15.79 -18.49 13.35
N LYS A 54 14.80 -18.33 14.21
CA LYS A 54 13.60 -19.17 14.21
C LYS A 54 12.82 -19.04 12.91
N PHE A 55 12.63 -17.81 12.42
CA PHE A 55 11.97 -17.56 11.13
C PHE A 55 12.73 -18.20 9.98
N LEU A 56 14.06 -17.98 9.89
CA LEU A 56 14.91 -18.53 8.83
C LEU A 56 14.87 -20.07 8.83
N THR A 57 15.01 -20.68 10.02
CA THR A 57 14.94 -22.12 10.21
C THR A 57 13.56 -22.67 9.82
N PHE A 58 12.49 -21.97 10.18
CA PHE A 58 11.13 -22.36 9.83
C PHE A 58 10.93 -22.38 8.31
N VAL A 59 11.30 -21.31 7.60
CA VAL A 59 11.17 -21.22 6.13
C VAL A 59 11.94 -22.34 5.45
N ASN A 60 13.23 -22.51 5.79
CA ASN A 60 14.07 -23.60 5.26
C ASN A 60 13.42 -24.97 5.46
N LYS A 61 12.97 -25.26 6.69
CA LYS A 61 12.35 -26.53 7.01
C LYS A 61 11.04 -26.76 6.26
N GLN A 62 10.18 -25.74 6.17
CA GLN A 62 8.91 -25.87 5.44
C GLN A 62 9.14 -26.05 3.95
N HIS A 63 10.10 -25.35 3.36
CA HIS A 63 10.46 -25.53 1.95
C HIS A 63 11.02 -26.93 1.68
N ALA A 64 11.91 -27.44 2.53
CA ALA A 64 12.47 -28.79 2.39
C ALA A 64 11.43 -29.90 2.53
N LEU A 65 10.43 -29.71 3.41
CA LEU A 65 9.33 -30.68 3.61
C LEU A 65 8.27 -30.60 2.51
N ASN A 66 8.08 -29.45 1.89
CA ASN A 66 7.00 -29.16 0.96
C ASN A 66 7.53 -28.39 -0.28
N PRO A 67 8.45 -28.97 -1.08
CA PRO A 67 9.11 -28.28 -2.18
C PRO A 67 8.15 -27.90 -3.33
N GLN A 68 6.93 -28.46 -3.34
CA GLN A 68 5.88 -28.14 -4.33
C GLN A 68 5.16 -26.82 -4.03
N ILE A 69 5.29 -26.25 -2.82
CA ILE A 69 4.63 -25.00 -2.46
C ILE A 69 5.42 -23.82 -3.05
N ASP A 70 4.77 -23.00 -3.86
CA ASP A 70 5.36 -21.73 -4.32
C ASP A 70 5.40 -20.75 -3.14
N MET A 71 6.59 -20.57 -2.57
CA MET A 71 6.76 -19.82 -1.33
C MET A 71 7.38 -18.45 -1.61
N ALA A 72 6.74 -17.40 -1.11
CA ALA A 72 7.26 -16.05 -1.07
C ALA A 72 7.27 -15.52 0.36
N PHE A 73 8.23 -14.67 0.68
CA PHE A 73 8.22 -13.93 1.94
C PHE A 73 8.64 -12.48 1.73
N PHE A 74 8.25 -11.62 2.66
CA PHE A 74 8.58 -10.20 2.58
C PHE A 74 8.97 -9.63 3.94
N SER A 75 9.79 -8.59 3.89
CA SER A 75 10.21 -7.75 5.01
C SER A 75 10.02 -6.29 4.67
N VAL A 76 9.96 -5.44 5.68
CA VAL A 76 9.76 -4.01 5.53
C VAL A 76 10.93 -3.24 6.14
N ILE A 77 11.50 -2.31 5.39
CA ILE A 77 12.44 -1.33 5.91
C ILE A 77 11.65 -0.30 6.70
N PRO A 78 12.00 -0.03 7.97
CA PRO A 78 11.28 0.91 8.82
C PRO A 78 11.18 2.31 8.21
N ARG A 79 10.06 3.00 8.47
CA ARG A 79 9.80 4.36 7.99
C ARG A 79 10.80 5.37 8.55
N LEU A 80 11.00 6.49 7.83
CA LEU A 80 11.93 7.54 8.22
C LEU A 80 11.55 8.22 9.54
N LEU A 81 10.26 8.47 9.79
CA LEU A 81 9.76 9.00 11.06
C LEU A 81 9.72 7.88 12.10
N VAL A 82 10.58 8.00 13.12
CA VAL A 82 10.66 7.02 14.20
C VAL A 82 9.36 6.94 15.01
N SER A 83 9.05 5.74 15.52
CA SER A 83 7.88 5.53 16.39
C SER A 83 8.02 6.28 17.72
N ASP A 84 6.90 6.84 18.21
CA ASP A 84 6.78 7.43 19.54
C ASP A 84 7.04 6.44 20.68
N GLN A 85 6.83 5.14 20.42
CA GLN A 85 7.18 4.08 21.36
C GLN A 85 8.70 3.90 21.52
N LEU A 86 9.47 4.14 20.46
CA LEU A 86 10.94 4.06 20.52
C LEU A 86 11.55 5.36 21.01
N ILE A 87 11.09 6.50 20.49
CA ILE A 87 11.52 7.86 20.84
C ILE A 87 10.26 8.70 21.11
N PRO A 88 9.83 8.83 22.38
CA PRO A 88 8.57 9.52 22.74
C PRO A 88 8.56 11.01 22.45
N ASP A 89 9.72 11.67 22.48
CA ASP A 89 9.82 13.11 22.29
C ASP A 89 9.78 13.47 20.80
N SER A 90 8.70 14.15 20.39
CA SER A 90 8.49 14.58 19.01
C SER A 90 9.57 15.53 18.49
N TRP A 91 10.19 16.34 19.37
CA TRP A 91 11.30 17.21 18.99
C TRP A 91 12.48 16.38 18.47
N TYR A 92 12.85 15.29 19.17
CA TYR A 92 13.89 14.39 18.72
C TYR A 92 13.49 13.60 17.47
N GLN A 93 12.23 13.20 17.32
CA GLN A 93 11.77 12.52 16.12
C GLN A 93 12.04 13.35 14.84
N TRP A 94 11.69 14.64 14.85
CA TRP A 94 11.95 15.56 13.74
C TRP A 94 13.43 15.80 13.48
N HIS A 95 14.23 15.92 14.53
CA HIS A 95 15.67 16.10 14.42
C HIS A 95 16.36 14.84 13.87
N LEU A 96 15.91 13.66 14.27
CA LEU A 96 16.40 12.38 13.75
C LEU A 96 16.08 12.19 12.25
N MET A 97 14.88 12.57 11.81
CA MET A 97 14.55 12.57 10.37
C MET A 97 15.52 13.45 9.59
N ARG A 98 15.74 14.68 10.07
CA ARG A 98 16.69 15.60 9.43
C ARG A 98 18.12 15.08 9.47
N TYR A 99 18.55 14.51 10.59
CA TYR A 99 19.84 13.85 10.73
C TYR A 99 20.02 12.73 9.72
N ALA A 100 19.05 11.83 9.61
CA ALA A 100 19.09 10.71 8.66
C ALA A 100 19.17 11.19 7.21
N THR A 101 18.37 12.21 6.88
CA THR A 101 18.36 12.80 5.52
C THR A 101 19.69 13.44 5.18
N LEU A 102 20.22 14.26 6.08
CA LEU A 102 21.52 14.95 5.87
C LEU A 102 22.70 13.95 5.83
N LYS A 103 22.62 12.89 6.62
CA LYS A 103 23.63 11.83 6.61
C LYS A 103 23.69 11.12 5.24
N ASP A 104 22.55 10.72 4.72
CA ASP A 104 22.45 10.10 3.39
C ASP A 104 22.90 11.06 2.27
N MET A 105 22.47 12.34 2.33
CA MET A 105 22.92 13.35 1.37
C MET A 105 24.41 13.63 1.43
N ALA A 106 25.02 13.70 2.63
CA ALA A 106 26.45 13.90 2.79
C ALA A 106 27.26 12.71 2.23
N GLU A 107 26.80 11.49 2.47
CA GLU A 107 27.42 10.28 1.93
C GLU A 107 27.25 10.18 0.41
N THR A 108 26.08 10.54 -0.12
CA THR A 108 25.76 10.45 -1.55
C THR A 108 26.48 11.50 -2.38
N PHE A 109 26.47 12.75 -1.95
CA PHE A 109 27.01 13.87 -2.74
C PHE A 109 28.47 14.24 -2.42
N GLY A 110 28.97 13.88 -1.24
CA GLY A 110 30.31 14.28 -0.78
C GLY A 110 30.48 15.79 -0.62
N ASP A 111 29.40 16.58 -0.63
CA ASP A 111 29.44 18.04 -0.56
C ASP A 111 29.63 18.49 0.89
N PRO A 112 30.67 19.32 1.18
CA PRO A 112 30.93 19.89 2.50
C PRO A 112 29.77 20.67 3.09
N TYR A 113 28.83 21.18 2.29
CA TYR A 113 27.63 21.84 2.76
C TYR A 113 26.77 20.89 3.61
N PHE A 114 26.47 19.70 3.08
CA PHE A 114 25.66 18.69 3.79
C PHE A 114 26.38 18.18 5.03
N THR A 115 27.70 17.99 4.95
CA THR A 115 28.51 17.58 6.11
C THR A 115 28.45 18.61 7.24
N ARG A 116 28.55 19.92 6.95
CA ARG A 116 28.41 20.98 7.97
C ARG A 116 26.99 20.99 8.58
N GLN A 117 25.96 20.83 7.77
CA GLN A 117 24.57 20.77 8.27
C GLN A 117 24.36 19.52 9.14
N LEU A 118 24.94 18.38 8.74
CA LEU A 118 24.90 17.15 9.52
C LEU A 118 25.54 17.33 10.90
N LEU A 119 26.76 17.90 10.97
CA LEU A 119 27.44 18.19 12.25
C LEU A 119 26.62 19.10 13.15
N ALA A 120 25.96 20.11 12.58
CA ALA A 120 25.13 21.04 13.34
C ALA A 120 23.87 20.40 13.94
N ILE A 121 23.24 19.44 13.26
CA ILE A 121 22.09 18.69 13.79
C ILE A 121 22.53 17.59 14.73
N ASP A 122 23.64 16.91 14.42
CA ASP A 122 24.23 15.82 15.22
C ASP A 122 24.51 16.29 16.66
N ALA A 123 25.08 17.48 16.82
CA ALA A 123 25.37 18.08 18.13
C ALA A 123 24.14 18.39 19.00
N ARG A 124 22.92 18.35 18.42
CA ARG A 124 21.66 18.64 19.13
C ARG A 124 20.97 17.39 19.65
N ILE A 125 21.38 16.20 19.20
CA ILE A 125 20.71 14.94 19.53
C ILE A 125 21.63 14.15 20.46
N PRO A 126 21.17 13.72 21.63
CA PRO A 126 21.94 12.85 22.53
C PRO A 126 22.38 11.56 21.83
N ASP A 127 23.58 11.07 22.17
CA ASP A 127 24.17 9.91 21.52
C ASP A 127 23.36 8.62 21.75
N ASP A 128 22.74 8.46 22.90
CA ASP A 128 21.89 7.32 23.19
C ASP A 128 20.63 7.30 22.31
N ILE A 129 20.04 8.46 22.02
CA ILE A 129 18.89 8.62 21.13
C ILE A 129 19.29 8.32 19.68
N LYS A 130 20.44 8.85 19.21
CA LYS A 130 21.00 8.53 17.88
C LYS A 130 21.29 7.06 17.74
N THR A 131 21.86 6.46 18.78
CA THR A 131 22.20 5.02 18.78
C THR A 131 20.93 4.18 18.65
N LYS A 132 19.91 4.42 19.45
CA LYS A 132 18.61 3.70 19.34
C LYS A 132 18.03 3.79 17.93
N TYR A 133 18.01 5.00 17.36
CA TYR A 133 17.49 5.22 16.01
C TYR A 133 18.33 4.51 14.95
N SER A 134 19.64 4.62 15.01
CA SER A 134 20.55 4.04 14.02
C SER A 134 20.59 2.51 14.10
N SER A 135 20.49 1.94 15.31
CA SER A 135 20.44 0.49 15.52
C SER A 135 19.23 -0.13 14.86
N LEU A 136 18.06 0.51 14.89
CA LEU A 136 16.87 0.03 14.20
C LEU A 136 17.14 -0.28 12.72
N TYR A 137 17.85 0.61 12.02
CA TYR A 137 18.18 0.40 10.61
C TYR A 137 19.35 -0.57 10.40
N ALA A 138 20.32 -0.59 11.30
CA ALA A 138 21.43 -1.52 11.22
C ALA A 138 20.96 -2.98 11.41
N ASP A 139 20.07 -3.21 12.39
CA ASP A 139 19.49 -4.53 12.65
C ASP A 139 18.61 -4.97 11.48
N ASN A 140 17.75 -4.09 10.95
CA ASN A 140 16.93 -4.35 9.76
C ASN A 140 17.79 -4.67 8.52
N ASP A 141 18.87 -3.91 8.28
CA ASP A 141 19.80 -4.16 7.16
C ASP A 141 20.47 -5.54 7.29
N SER A 142 20.93 -5.89 8.50
CA SER A 142 21.52 -7.19 8.80
C SER A 142 20.52 -8.32 8.55
N PHE A 143 19.28 -8.17 9.01
CA PHE A 143 18.23 -9.16 8.80
C PHE A 143 17.87 -9.30 7.32
N ASN A 144 17.71 -8.20 6.59
CA ASN A 144 17.43 -8.22 5.15
C ASN A 144 18.55 -8.94 4.38
N LYS A 145 19.82 -8.79 4.77
CA LYS A 145 20.93 -9.55 4.20
C LYS A 145 20.77 -11.06 4.42
N LYS A 146 20.35 -11.50 5.62
CA LYS A 146 20.05 -12.92 5.91
C LYS A 146 18.89 -13.43 5.05
N LEU A 147 17.83 -12.62 4.88
CA LEU A 147 16.69 -12.96 4.03
C LEU A 147 17.08 -13.14 2.56
N VAL A 148 17.99 -12.30 2.04
CA VAL A 148 18.53 -12.45 0.68
C VAL A 148 19.32 -13.77 0.55
N GLN A 149 20.11 -14.13 1.56
CA GLN A 149 20.84 -15.41 1.58
C GLN A 149 19.89 -16.60 1.59
N LEU A 150 18.84 -16.55 2.39
CA LEU A 150 17.79 -17.57 2.44
C LEU A 150 17.10 -17.73 1.07
N ALA A 151 16.65 -16.61 0.48
CA ALA A 151 16.00 -16.63 -0.83
C ALA A 151 16.87 -17.25 -1.92
N ARG A 152 18.18 -16.93 -1.92
CA ARG A 152 19.15 -17.50 -2.84
C ARG A 152 19.32 -19.01 -2.67
N ALA A 153 19.48 -19.47 -1.42
CA ALA A 153 19.77 -20.86 -1.12
C ALA A 153 18.63 -21.79 -1.55
N ASP A 154 17.40 -21.35 -1.36
CA ASP A 154 16.19 -22.16 -1.59
C ASP A 154 15.44 -21.78 -2.88
N GLY A 155 15.91 -20.80 -3.65
CA GLY A 155 15.25 -20.35 -4.88
C GLY A 155 13.89 -19.68 -4.63
N LEU A 156 13.69 -19.07 -3.46
CA LEU A 156 12.43 -18.50 -3.02
C LEU A 156 12.26 -17.03 -3.49
N THR A 157 11.03 -16.57 -3.55
CA THR A 157 10.73 -15.15 -3.84
C THR A 157 10.82 -14.32 -2.57
N LEU A 158 11.68 -13.29 -2.58
CA LEU A 158 11.81 -12.29 -1.52
C LEU A 158 11.35 -10.93 -2.02
N ALA A 159 10.46 -10.28 -1.27
CA ALA A 159 10.14 -8.87 -1.46
C ALA A 159 10.61 -8.04 -0.26
N ILE A 160 11.21 -6.88 -0.51
CA ILE A 160 11.54 -5.91 0.53
C ILE A 160 10.81 -4.62 0.22
N GLY A 161 9.92 -4.20 1.14
CA GLY A 161 9.20 -2.95 1.07
C GLY A 161 9.95 -1.83 1.79
N GLN A 162 9.85 -0.61 1.29
CA GLN A 162 10.32 0.58 1.97
C GLN A 162 9.11 1.35 2.50
N ASP A 163 8.90 1.30 3.81
CA ASP A 163 7.82 2.06 4.48
C ASP A 163 8.03 3.57 4.27
N ASP A 164 7.12 4.40 4.75
CA ASP A 164 7.12 5.86 4.56
C ASP A 164 8.53 6.48 4.57
N ALA A 165 8.93 7.03 3.45
CA ALA A 165 10.29 7.52 3.22
C ALA A 165 10.30 8.88 2.53
N GLN A 166 11.48 9.38 2.30
CA GLN A 166 11.78 10.54 1.47
C GLN A 166 12.89 10.16 0.46
N PRO A 167 13.19 10.97 -0.54
CA PRO A 167 14.27 10.67 -1.50
C PRO A 167 15.65 10.40 -0.88
N PHE A 168 15.86 10.89 0.35
CA PHE A 168 17.07 10.65 1.15
C PHE A 168 16.71 10.24 2.57
N GLY A 169 17.59 9.48 3.21
CA GLY A 169 17.48 9.05 4.59
C GLY A 169 17.91 7.61 4.81
N LEU A 170 17.98 7.16 6.07
CA LEU A 170 18.39 5.80 6.41
C LEU A 170 17.52 4.71 5.75
N PRO A 171 16.18 4.86 5.59
CA PRO A 171 15.38 3.91 4.83
C PRO A 171 15.87 3.75 3.38
N ASN A 172 16.19 4.87 2.73
CA ASN A 172 16.67 4.86 1.34
C ASN A 172 18.03 4.18 1.21
N ARG A 173 18.93 4.44 2.16
CA ARG A 173 20.23 3.74 2.23
C ARG A 173 20.03 2.23 2.38
N ASN A 174 19.17 1.78 3.30
CA ASN A 174 18.88 0.35 3.49
C ASN A 174 18.23 -0.27 2.24
N ALA A 175 17.36 0.45 1.53
CA ALA A 175 16.80 -0.01 0.26
C ALA A 175 17.89 -0.21 -0.81
N ASN A 176 18.84 0.71 -0.90
CA ASN A 176 20.00 0.59 -1.80
C ASN A 176 20.90 -0.59 -1.42
N HIS A 177 21.14 -0.82 -0.12
CA HIS A 177 21.88 -1.99 0.36
C HIS A 177 21.16 -3.29 0.02
N ALA A 178 19.86 -3.38 0.27
CA ALA A 178 19.05 -4.56 -0.05
C ALA A 178 19.11 -4.87 -1.56
N LEU A 179 18.99 -3.85 -2.42
CA LEU A 179 19.15 -3.99 -3.87
C LEU A 179 20.52 -4.51 -4.25
N ALA A 180 21.59 -3.98 -3.61
CA ALA A 180 22.96 -4.45 -3.84
C ALA A 180 23.13 -5.91 -3.37
N TYR A 181 22.56 -6.31 -2.24
CA TYR A 181 22.60 -7.69 -1.75
C TYR A 181 21.88 -8.63 -2.72
N MET A 182 20.69 -8.27 -3.19
CA MET A 182 19.91 -9.06 -4.18
C MET A 182 20.66 -9.23 -5.48
N LYS A 183 21.29 -8.15 -5.98
CA LYS A 183 22.11 -8.18 -7.19
C LYS A 183 23.35 -9.06 -7.02
N HIS A 184 24.07 -8.95 -5.89
CA HIS A 184 25.22 -9.77 -5.58
C HIS A 184 24.86 -11.25 -5.41
N ALA A 185 23.69 -11.53 -4.87
CA ALA A 185 23.15 -12.89 -4.71
C ALA A 185 22.55 -13.46 -6.02
N ASP A 186 22.48 -12.67 -7.09
CA ASP A 186 21.88 -13.04 -8.38
C ASP A 186 20.43 -13.57 -8.27
N LEU A 187 19.62 -12.88 -7.46
CA LEU A 187 18.23 -13.28 -7.29
C LEU A 187 17.37 -13.05 -8.54
N GLY A 188 17.81 -12.19 -9.46
CA GLY A 188 17.08 -11.88 -10.69
C GLY A 188 15.64 -11.44 -10.40
N SER A 189 14.68 -12.12 -11.01
CA SER A 189 13.26 -11.82 -10.82
C SER A 189 12.66 -12.33 -9.51
N SER A 190 13.41 -13.08 -8.70
CA SER A 190 12.97 -13.55 -7.38
C SER A 190 13.28 -12.57 -6.26
N GLY A 191 14.15 -11.56 -6.50
CA GLY A 191 14.44 -10.48 -5.58
C GLY A 191 13.68 -9.21 -5.99
N LEU A 192 12.77 -8.74 -5.13
CA LEU A 192 11.88 -7.62 -5.42
C LEU A 192 12.06 -6.53 -4.36
N ILE A 193 12.18 -5.29 -4.80
CA ILE A 193 12.16 -4.12 -3.93
C ILE A 193 11.03 -3.19 -4.39
N THR A 194 10.33 -2.56 -3.47
CA THR A 194 9.29 -1.57 -3.79
C THR A 194 9.11 -0.55 -2.67
N SER A 195 8.67 0.66 -3.01
CA SER A 195 8.16 1.60 -2.00
C SER A 195 6.86 1.09 -1.42
N GLY A 196 6.60 1.38 -0.12
CA GLY A 196 5.39 0.99 0.60
C GLY A 196 5.55 -0.30 1.39
N ALA A 197 4.56 -0.61 2.19
CA ALA A 197 4.55 -1.73 3.12
C ALA A 197 3.26 -2.55 3.04
N ASP A 198 2.10 -1.89 3.18
CA ASP A 198 0.81 -2.55 3.40
C ASP A 198 0.32 -3.35 2.18
N GLU A 199 0.69 -2.93 0.98
CA GLU A 199 0.25 -3.54 -0.27
C GLU A 199 1.14 -4.70 -0.77
N ILE A 200 2.26 -4.99 -0.11
CA ILE A 200 3.24 -5.98 -0.59
C ILE A 200 2.61 -7.37 -0.72
N SER A 201 1.81 -7.78 0.24
CA SER A 201 1.17 -9.10 0.23
C SER A 201 0.21 -9.26 -0.96
N VAL A 202 -0.58 -8.24 -1.29
CA VAL A 202 -1.51 -8.28 -2.44
C VAL A 202 -0.76 -8.18 -3.77
N LEU A 203 0.36 -7.46 -3.82
CA LEU A 203 1.24 -7.44 -5.00
C LEU A 203 1.90 -8.81 -5.23
N LEU A 204 2.38 -9.49 -4.18
CA LEU A 204 2.91 -10.85 -4.26
C LEU A 204 1.83 -11.85 -4.71
N LEU A 205 0.62 -11.74 -4.18
CA LEU A 205 -0.52 -12.55 -4.62
C LEU A 205 -0.82 -12.32 -6.12
N THR A 206 -0.82 -11.07 -6.56
CA THR A 206 -1.04 -10.70 -7.97
C THR A 206 0.08 -11.26 -8.86
N ARG A 207 1.33 -11.17 -8.42
CA ARG A 207 2.47 -11.77 -9.12
C ARG A 207 2.33 -13.30 -9.22
N TYR A 208 1.95 -13.96 -8.11
CA TYR A 208 1.70 -15.39 -8.10
C TYR A 208 0.59 -15.77 -9.10
N TYR A 209 -0.53 -15.03 -9.10
CA TYR A 209 -1.61 -15.21 -10.08
C TYR A 209 -1.09 -15.09 -11.52
N ASN A 210 -0.33 -14.04 -11.81
CA ASN A 210 0.23 -13.80 -13.14
C ASN A 210 1.17 -14.94 -13.58
N LYS A 211 2.01 -15.43 -12.67
CA LYS A 211 2.89 -16.59 -12.91
C LYS A 211 2.08 -17.86 -13.15
N LEU A 212 1.09 -18.15 -12.30
CA LEU A 212 0.27 -19.36 -12.35
C LEU A 212 -0.50 -19.49 -13.67
N TYR A 213 -1.03 -18.39 -14.20
CA TYR A 213 -1.82 -18.35 -15.42
C TYR A 213 -1.06 -17.86 -16.65
N ASN A 214 0.26 -17.66 -16.54
CA ASN A 214 1.10 -17.06 -17.59
C ASN A 214 0.50 -15.75 -18.16
N TYR A 215 -0.11 -14.96 -17.28
CA TYR A 215 -0.73 -13.70 -17.63
C TYR A 215 0.28 -12.55 -17.44
N LYS A 216 0.45 -11.75 -18.48
CA LYS A 216 1.33 -10.56 -18.46
C LYS A 216 0.48 -9.35 -18.84
N PRO A 217 -0.16 -8.68 -17.86
CA PRO A 217 -1.05 -7.56 -18.13
C PRO A 217 -0.30 -6.43 -18.85
N ARG A 218 -0.87 -5.95 -19.94
CA ARG A 218 -0.40 -4.76 -20.68
C ARG A 218 -1.14 -3.55 -20.12
N ILE A 219 -0.39 -2.60 -19.59
CA ILE A 219 -0.93 -1.48 -18.83
C ILE A 219 -0.56 -0.19 -19.54
N PHE A 220 -1.55 0.59 -19.94
CA PHE A 220 -1.37 1.95 -20.39
C PHE A 220 -1.54 2.89 -19.20
N VAL A 221 -0.62 3.84 -19.02
CA VAL A 221 -0.67 4.81 -17.90
C VAL A 221 -1.09 6.17 -18.43
N GLU A 222 -2.18 6.71 -17.88
CA GLU A 222 -2.66 8.06 -18.17
C GLU A 222 -2.59 8.90 -16.89
N TYR A 223 -2.00 10.09 -17.00
CA TYR A 223 -1.91 11.03 -15.89
C TYR A 223 -2.95 12.15 -16.04
N SER A 224 -3.51 12.60 -14.93
CA SER A 224 -4.44 13.72 -14.92
C SER A 224 -3.81 15.02 -15.47
N SER A 225 -2.52 15.20 -15.29
CA SER A 225 -1.73 16.22 -15.96
C SER A 225 -0.28 15.76 -16.18
N PRO A 226 0.47 16.34 -17.14
CA PRO A 226 1.88 15.98 -17.39
C PRO A 226 2.80 16.15 -16.15
N LYS A 227 2.44 17.04 -15.23
CA LYS A 227 3.21 17.31 -14.01
C LYS A 227 3.12 16.17 -12.99
N VAL A 228 2.06 15.35 -13.04
CA VAL A 228 1.83 14.25 -12.08
C VAL A 228 2.94 13.21 -12.17
N ALA A 229 3.39 12.84 -13.35
CA ALA A 229 4.42 11.83 -13.55
C ALA A 229 5.72 12.13 -12.77
N ALA A 230 6.17 13.38 -12.79
CA ALA A 230 7.42 13.81 -12.12
C ALA A 230 7.23 14.19 -10.65
N LYS A 231 5.99 14.25 -10.15
CA LYS A 231 5.68 14.65 -8.77
C LYS A 231 6.19 13.60 -7.79
N ILE A 232 6.80 14.06 -6.70
CA ILE A 232 7.10 13.22 -5.53
C ILE A 232 6.01 13.48 -4.50
N MET A 233 5.21 12.46 -4.21
CA MET A 233 4.15 12.56 -3.21
C MET A 233 4.72 12.48 -1.80
N PRO A 234 4.01 13.01 -0.78
CA PRO A 234 4.41 12.81 0.61
C PRO A 234 4.67 11.35 0.92
N TYR A 235 5.66 11.09 1.75
CA TYR A 235 6.09 9.75 2.19
C TYR A 235 6.63 8.84 1.09
N MET A 236 6.97 9.40 -0.09
CA MET A 236 7.54 8.63 -1.21
C MET A 236 9.02 8.95 -1.43
N PRO A 237 9.86 7.93 -1.69
CA PRO A 237 11.26 8.12 -2.01
C PRO A 237 11.50 8.51 -3.48
N CYS A 238 10.51 8.35 -4.34
CA CYS A 238 10.63 8.52 -5.79
C CYS A 238 9.40 9.21 -6.39
N SER A 239 9.48 9.53 -7.68
CA SER A 239 8.38 10.13 -8.43
C SER A 239 7.20 9.16 -8.62
N VAL A 240 6.02 9.72 -8.95
CA VAL A 240 4.82 8.95 -9.29
C VAL A 240 5.10 7.94 -10.40
N ASP A 241 5.74 8.38 -11.51
CA ASP A 241 6.05 7.50 -12.64
C ASP A 241 7.03 6.38 -12.26
N ALA A 242 8.06 6.68 -11.47
CA ALA A 242 9.00 5.68 -11.01
C ALA A 242 8.33 4.62 -10.12
N ASN A 243 7.43 5.04 -9.22
CA ASN A 243 6.67 4.13 -8.36
C ASN A 243 5.72 3.23 -9.18
N ILE A 244 5.06 3.78 -10.20
CA ILE A 244 4.19 3.01 -11.10
C ILE A 244 4.97 1.94 -11.86
N ARG A 245 6.11 2.31 -12.46
CA ARG A 245 6.98 1.36 -13.20
C ARG A 245 7.48 0.24 -12.32
N ASP A 246 7.91 0.59 -11.11
CA ASP A 246 8.38 -0.35 -10.11
C ASP A 246 7.29 -1.39 -9.78
N LYS A 247 6.06 -0.94 -9.48
CA LYS A 247 4.95 -1.85 -9.15
C LYS A 247 4.46 -2.68 -10.33
N ILE A 248 4.44 -2.13 -11.54
CA ILE A 248 4.12 -2.90 -12.74
C ILE A 248 5.15 -4.02 -12.95
N ASN A 249 6.44 -3.71 -12.81
CA ASN A 249 7.51 -4.71 -12.87
C ASN A 249 7.37 -5.75 -11.74
N PHE A 250 7.04 -5.30 -10.53
CA PHE A 250 6.85 -6.17 -9.37
C PHE A 250 5.80 -7.25 -9.63
N ILE A 251 4.66 -6.91 -10.18
CA ILE A 251 3.61 -7.90 -10.51
C ILE A 251 3.89 -8.70 -11.79
N GLY A 252 4.97 -8.40 -12.52
CA GLY A 252 5.30 -9.05 -13.80
C GLY A 252 4.47 -8.54 -14.98
N GLY A 253 3.93 -7.32 -14.89
CA GLY A 253 3.20 -6.64 -15.95
C GLY A 253 4.11 -5.97 -16.98
N GLN A 254 3.52 -5.41 -18.01
CA GLN A 254 4.19 -4.69 -19.09
C GLN A 254 3.53 -3.34 -19.33
N LEU A 255 4.34 -2.30 -19.45
CA LEU A 255 3.89 -1.00 -19.94
C LEU A 255 3.66 -1.07 -21.45
N THR A 256 2.62 -0.38 -21.91
CA THR A 256 2.36 -0.14 -23.33
C THR A 256 2.09 1.33 -23.60
N ASP A 257 2.53 1.82 -24.75
CA ASP A 257 2.25 3.19 -25.20
C ASP A 257 0.96 3.29 -26.03
N ASP A 258 0.33 2.14 -26.32
CA ASP A 258 -0.92 2.07 -27.06
C ASP A 258 -2.07 1.63 -26.15
N ALA A 259 -2.96 2.58 -25.84
CA ALA A 259 -4.17 2.33 -25.06
C ALA A 259 -5.10 1.29 -25.71
N ALA A 260 -5.04 1.11 -27.05
CA ALA A 260 -5.92 0.20 -27.77
C ALA A 260 -5.62 -1.28 -27.44
N VAL A 261 -4.36 -1.61 -27.17
CA VAL A 261 -3.93 -2.97 -26.87
C VAL A 261 -3.77 -3.24 -25.36
N ALA A 262 -3.98 -2.23 -24.52
CA ALA A 262 -3.89 -2.37 -23.07
C ALA A 262 -5.03 -3.25 -22.53
N ASP A 263 -4.69 -4.11 -21.57
CA ASP A 263 -5.68 -4.88 -20.82
C ASP A 263 -6.48 -4.00 -19.87
N PHE A 264 -5.84 -2.95 -19.35
CA PHE A 264 -6.51 -1.84 -18.66
C PHE A 264 -5.69 -0.55 -18.74
N ILE A 265 -6.36 0.58 -18.50
CA ILE A 265 -5.76 1.91 -18.38
C ILE A 265 -5.65 2.25 -16.89
N LEU A 266 -4.43 2.51 -16.42
CA LEU A 266 -4.19 3.04 -15.09
C LEU A 266 -4.23 4.57 -15.17
N PHE A 267 -5.32 5.15 -14.70
CA PHE A 267 -5.49 6.62 -14.62
C PHE A 267 -5.06 7.10 -13.23
N VAL A 268 -4.08 8.02 -13.19
CA VAL A 268 -3.47 8.48 -11.94
C VAL A 268 -3.69 9.98 -11.76
N HIS A 269 -4.36 10.32 -10.66
CA HIS A 269 -4.57 11.67 -10.18
C HIS A 269 -3.91 11.87 -8.82
N CYS A 270 -3.06 12.91 -8.70
CA CYS A 270 -2.34 13.22 -7.46
C CYS A 270 -2.50 14.70 -7.06
N GLY A 271 -3.71 15.25 -7.23
CA GLY A 271 -3.99 16.66 -7.01
C GLY A 271 -3.24 17.59 -7.98
N ASP A 272 -3.84 18.72 -8.31
CA ASP A 272 -3.19 19.76 -9.13
C ASP A 272 -2.62 20.87 -8.24
N ALA A 273 -1.50 21.46 -8.65
CA ALA A 273 -0.87 22.58 -7.95
C ALA A 273 -1.82 23.81 -7.83
N ASP A 274 -2.81 23.89 -8.69
CA ASP A 274 -3.75 25.01 -8.78
C ASP A 274 -5.11 24.71 -8.11
N ASN A 275 -5.24 23.60 -7.36
CA ASN A 275 -6.44 23.15 -6.62
C ASN A 275 -7.74 23.12 -7.44
N GLN A 276 -7.65 23.10 -8.77
CA GLN A 276 -8.79 23.01 -9.69
C GLN A 276 -8.66 21.70 -10.49
N PRO A 277 -9.56 20.73 -10.32
CA PRO A 277 -9.67 19.62 -11.26
C PRO A 277 -10.01 20.19 -12.61
N ASN A 278 -9.06 20.17 -13.51
CA ASN A 278 -9.15 20.80 -14.78
C ASN A 278 -10.30 20.18 -15.60
N LYS A 279 -11.16 21.00 -16.24
CA LYS A 279 -12.18 20.52 -17.20
C LYS A 279 -11.56 19.59 -18.24
N ALA A 280 -10.32 19.83 -18.65
CA ALA A 280 -9.56 18.97 -19.55
C ALA A 280 -9.37 17.55 -19.03
N MET A 281 -9.19 17.36 -17.72
CA MET A 281 -9.04 16.05 -17.10
C MET A 281 -10.34 15.24 -17.11
N LEU A 282 -11.47 15.89 -16.77
CA LEU A 282 -12.80 15.26 -16.89
C LEU A 282 -13.13 14.93 -18.35
N GLN A 283 -12.71 15.76 -19.30
CA GLN A 283 -12.86 15.51 -20.74
C GLN A 283 -12.05 14.30 -21.21
N LYS A 284 -10.91 14.03 -20.62
CA LYS A 284 -10.12 12.80 -20.89
C LYS A 284 -10.76 11.55 -20.27
N LEU A 285 -11.08 11.61 -18.99
CA LEU A 285 -11.52 10.44 -18.23
C LEU A 285 -12.95 10.00 -18.58
N LYS A 286 -13.86 10.94 -18.82
CA LYS A 286 -15.26 10.63 -19.11
C LYS A 286 -15.46 9.74 -20.36
N PRO A 287 -14.85 10.00 -21.52
CA PRO A 287 -14.92 9.09 -22.66
C PRO A 287 -14.34 7.70 -22.39
N LEU A 288 -13.25 7.61 -21.62
CA LEU A 288 -12.64 6.35 -21.26
C LEU A 288 -13.58 5.50 -20.39
N LEU A 289 -14.25 6.10 -19.40
CA LEU A 289 -15.20 5.40 -18.51
C LEU A 289 -16.53 5.03 -19.20
N ILE A 290 -16.92 5.75 -20.26
CA ILE A 290 -18.11 5.43 -21.06
C ILE A 290 -17.81 4.33 -22.10
N SER A 291 -16.55 4.22 -22.53
CA SER A 291 -16.10 3.20 -23.45
C SER A 291 -16.08 1.80 -22.80
N ASP A 292 -15.89 0.75 -23.59
CA ASP A 292 -15.73 -0.63 -23.08
C ASP A 292 -14.30 -0.90 -22.57
N ARG A 293 -13.54 0.15 -22.20
CA ARG A 293 -12.21 0.05 -21.64
C ARG A 293 -12.26 -0.19 -20.14
N HIS A 294 -11.35 -1.00 -19.65
CA HIS A 294 -11.15 -1.21 -18.22
C HIS A 294 -10.26 -0.10 -17.66
N ILE A 295 -10.78 0.66 -16.71
CA ILE A 295 -10.09 1.80 -16.09
C ILE A 295 -9.82 1.48 -14.62
N ALA A 296 -8.56 1.51 -14.22
CA ALA A 296 -8.12 1.54 -12.83
C ALA A 296 -7.85 2.99 -12.44
N LEU A 297 -8.55 3.51 -11.46
CA LEU A 297 -8.43 4.89 -11.00
C LEU A 297 -7.68 4.97 -9.67
N VAL A 298 -6.62 5.76 -9.63
CA VAL A 298 -5.96 6.21 -8.40
C VAL A 298 -6.26 7.69 -8.21
N ASP A 299 -6.90 8.03 -7.08
CA ASP A 299 -7.34 9.40 -6.76
C ASP A 299 -6.78 9.85 -5.41
N LEU A 300 -5.65 10.54 -5.44
CA LEU A 300 -4.95 11.05 -4.25
C LEU A 300 -4.74 12.56 -4.33
N THR A 301 -4.47 13.15 -3.16
CA THR A 301 -4.08 14.56 -3.04
C THR A 301 -2.78 14.69 -2.25
N ALA A 302 -1.98 15.72 -2.56
CA ALA A 302 -0.75 15.98 -1.83
C ALA A 302 -1.00 16.46 -0.38
N ASN A 303 -2.13 17.15 -0.16
CA ASN A 303 -2.48 17.73 1.12
C ASN A 303 -3.61 16.98 1.83
N TYR A 304 -4.01 15.82 1.29
CA TYR A 304 -5.12 15.01 1.81
C TYR A 304 -6.46 15.76 1.92
N THR A 305 -6.65 16.80 1.10
CA THR A 305 -7.86 17.64 1.10
C THR A 305 -8.88 17.17 0.07
N GLU A 306 -10.16 17.19 0.47
CA GLU A 306 -11.29 16.79 -0.39
C GLU A 306 -11.34 17.59 -1.71
N ASN A 307 -11.06 18.88 -1.66
CA ASN A 307 -11.19 19.78 -2.82
C ASN A 307 -10.27 19.42 -4.00
N GLU A 308 -9.18 18.70 -3.73
CA GLU A 308 -8.22 18.27 -4.75
C GLU A 308 -8.59 16.90 -5.36
N LEU A 309 -9.58 16.17 -4.81
CA LEU A 309 -9.99 14.86 -5.28
C LEU A 309 -10.78 14.93 -6.59
N LEU A 310 -10.67 13.87 -7.37
CA LEU A 310 -11.39 13.70 -8.62
C LEU A 310 -12.80 13.12 -8.39
N ILE A 311 -12.98 12.22 -7.42
CA ILE A 311 -14.26 11.55 -7.16
C ILE A 311 -15.46 12.50 -7.02
N PRO A 312 -15.42 13.63 -6.28
CA PRO A 312 -16.55 14.56 -6.19
C PRO A 312 -16.96 15.09 -7.57
N LYS A 313 -15.99 15.36 -8.43
CA LYS A 313 -16.23 15.89 -9.80
C LYS A 313 -16.79 14.83 -10.74
N LEU A 314 -16.38 13.57 -10.58
CA LEU A 314 -16.92 12.46 -11.35
C LEU A 314 -18.39 12.20 -10.96
N LEU A 315 -18.72 12.27 -9.66
CA LEU A 315 -20.10 12.17 -9.18
C LEU A 315 -20.98 13.30 -9.71
N GLU A 316 -20.52 14.55 -9.64
CA GLU A 316 -21.21 15.73 -10.20
C GLU A 316 -21.44 15.59 -11.71
N ALA A 317 -20.42 15.12 -12.44
CA ALA A 317 -20.49 14.90 -13.89
C ALA A 317 -21.28 13.63 -14.29
N LYS A 318 -21.81 12.87 -13.31
CA LYS A 318 -22.53 11.61 -13.51
C LYS A 318 -21.74 10.60 -14.36
N VAL A 319 -20.48 10.44 -14.01
CA VAL A 319 -19.60 9.49 -14.68
C VAL A 319 -19.84 8.08 -14.08
N PRO A 320 -19.88 7.01 -14.90
CA PRO A 320 -20.28 5.68 -14.45
C PRO A 320 -19.17 4.99 -13.64
N LEU A 321 -19.05 5.31 -12.34
CA LEU A 321 -18.07 4.70 -11.41
C LEU A 321 -18.29 3.19 -11.22
N SER A 322 -19.53 2.69 -11.44
CA SER A 322 -19.84 1.26 -11.42
C SER A 322 -19.09 0.45 -12.49
N ARG A 323 -18.48 1.10 -13.46
CA ARG A 323 -17.71 0.49 -14.56
C ARG A 323 -16.19 0.51 -14.34
N LEU A 324 -15.72 1.03 -13.23
CA LEU A 324 -14.31 1.00 -12.89
C LEU A 324 -13.82 -0.46 -12.73
N ALA A 325 -12.71 -0.77 -13.36
CA ALA A 325 -12.00 -2.04 -13.12
C ALA A 325 -11.29 -2.06 -11.77
N ALA A 326 -10.90 -0.87 -11.29
CA ALA A 326 -10.34 -0.68 -9.96
C ALA A 326 -10.50 0.77 -9.48
N PHE A 327 -10.54 0.95 -8.16
CA PHE A 327 -10.44 2.25 -7.52
C PHE A 327 -9.59 2.14 -6.25
N SER A 328 -8.73 3.13 -6.03
CA SER A 328 -8.07 3.32 -4.73
C SER A 328 -7.61 4.76 -4.53
N GLY A 329 -7.70 5.25 -3.30
CA GLY A 329 -7.35 6.62 -2.91
C GLY A 329 -6.96 6.74 -1.43
N TRP A 330 -6.44 5.67 -0.83
CA TRP A 330 -6.14 5.63 0.59
C TRP A 330 -4.66 5.80 0.90
N ASN A 331 -4.38 6.27 2.12
CA ASN A 331 -3.05 6.37 2.71
C ASN A 331 -2.03 7.05 1.77
N THR A 332 -1.00 6.33 1.33
CA THR A 332 0.06 6.87 0.47
C THR A 332 -0.15 6.50 -1.01
N LEU A 333 0.63 7.12 -1.88
CA LEU A 333 0.63 6.78 -3.31
C LEU A 333 0.91 5.29 -3.53
N SER A 334 1.87 4.75 -2.81
CA SER A 334 2.28 3.36 -2.93
C SER A 334 1.15 2.39 -2.62
N ASN A 335 0.46 2.59 -1.50
CA ASN A 335 -0.69 1.79 -1.10
C ASN A 335 -1.81 1.83 -2.15
N SER A 336 -2.15 3.02 -2.62
CA SER A 336 -3.21 3.20 -3.62
C SER A 336 -2.84 2.58 -4.96
N LEU A 337 -1.61 2.75 -5.42
CA LEU A 337 -1.14 2.12 -6.67
C LEU A 337 -1.15 0.60 -6.57
N GLY A 338 -0.61 0.04 -5.49
CA GLY A 338 -0.57 -1.40 -5.29
C GLY A 338 -1.95 -2.03 -5.25
N THR A 339 -2.90 -1.40 -4.55
CA THR A 339 -4.29 -1.84 -4.48
C THR A 339 -4.98 -1.79 -5.84
N ALA A 340 -4.92 -0.64 -6.54
CA ALA A 340 -5.59 -0.47 -7.83
C ALA A 340 -4.99 -1.37 -8.92
N LEU A 341 -3.66 -1.50 -8.97
CA LEU A 341 -2.97 -2.41 -9.91
C LEU A 341 -3.35 -3.86 -9.67
N SER A 342 -3.37 -4.29 -8.41
CA SER A 342 -3.72 -5.67 -8.05
C SER A 342 -5.17 -5.98 -8.41
N GLN A 343 -6.12 -5.11 -8.02
CA GLN A 343 -7.53 -5.27 -8.36
C GLN A 343 -7.75 -5.37 -9.86
N ALA A 344 -7.23 -4.40 -10.65
CA ALA A 344 -7.41 -4.38 -12.10
C ALA A 344 -6.76 -5.58 -12.78
N THR A 345 -5.56 -5.98 -12.35
CA THR A 345 -4.85 -7.13 -12.91
C THR A 345 -5.60 -8.43 -12.67
N LEU A 346 -6.05 -8.67 -11.44
CA LEU A 346 -6.81 -9.87 -11.10
C LEU A 346 -8.16 -9.91 -11.82
N PHE A 347 -8.84 -8.76 -11.90
CA PHE A 347 -10.12 -8.64 -12.62
C PHE A 347 -9.97 -8.92 -14.13
N THR A 348 -9.04 -8.23 -14.80
CA THR A 348 -8.84 -8.40 -16.25
C THR A 348 -8.28 -9.79 -16.58
N GLY A 349 -7.37 -10.31 -15.75
CA GLY A 349 -6.85 -11.66 -15.92
C GLY A 349 -7.94 -12.74 -15.80
N GLN A 350 -8.91 -12.57 -14.91
CA GLN A 350 -10.05 -13.47 -14.79
C GLN A 350 -11.03 -13.32 -15.97
N LEU A 351 -11.24 -12.10 -16.48
CA LEU A 351 -12.05 -11.90 -17.70
C LEU A 351 -11.50 -12.65 -18.91
N HIS A 352 -10.18 -12.71 -19.06
CA HIS A 352 -9.54 -13.48 -20.14
C HIS A 352 -9.68 -15.00 -19.96
N ARG A 353 -9.81 -15.48 -18.73
CA ARG A 353 -9.78 -16.91 -18.39
C ARG A 353 -11.16 -17.53 -18.22
N LEU A 354 -12.10 -16.79 -17.65
CA LEU A 354 -13.42 -17.31 -17.32
C LEU A 354 -14.36 -17.29 -18.55
N PRO A 355 -15.27 -18.25 -18.66
CA PRO A 355 -16.28 -18.23 -19.69
C PRO A 355 -17.23 -17.04 -19.50
N GLN A 356 -17.81 -16.54 -20.58
CA GLN A 356 -18.66 -15.35 -20.59
C GLN A 356 -19.88 -15.48 -19.64
N SER A 357 -20.34 -16.68 -19.37
CA SER A 357 -21.44 -16.96 -18.42
C SER A 357 -21.09 -16.58 -16.97
N GLU A 358 -19.80 -16.54 -16.61
CA GLU A 358 -19.32 -16.17 -15.27
C GLU A 358 -19.00 -14.67 -15.12
N HIS A 359 -18.94 -13.93 -16.23
CA HIS A 359 -18.62 -12.50 -16.20
C HIS A 359 -19.57 -11.68 -15.33
N PRO A 360 -20.90 -11.87 -15.30
CA PRO A 360 -21.76 -11.11 -14.41
C PRO A 360 -21.36 -11.21 -12.93
N SER A 361 -21.01 -12.43 -12.48
CA SER A 361 -20.56 -12.67 -11.12
C SER A 361 -19.19 -12.01 -10.84
N LEU A 362 -18.26 -12.09 -11.78
CA LEU A 362 -16.96 -11.45 -11.67
C LEU A 362 -17.07 -9.93 -11.58
N TYR A 363 -17.89 -9.32 -12.44
CA TYR A 363 -18.14 -7.86 -12.38
C TYR A 363 -18.82 -7.44 -11.06
N ALA A 364 -19.75 -8.25 -10.54
CA ALA A 364 -20.39 -8.00 -9.26
C ALA A 364 -19.39 -8.04 -8.10
N GLN A 365 -18.49 -9.02 -8.08
CA GLN A 365 -17.43 -9.13 -7.06
C GLN A 365 -16.45 -7.96 -7.15
N ASN A 366 -16.05 -7.58 -8.37
CA ASN A 366 -15.18 -6.42 -8.58
C ASN A 366 -15.84 -5.12 -8.14
N LEU A 367 -17.13 -4.92 -8.45
CA LEU A 367 -17.89 -3.77 -8.01
C LEU A 367 -18.03 -3.71 -6.48
N ASN A 368 -18.23 -4.86 -5.83
CA ASN A 368 -18.30 -4.92 -4.37
C ASN A 368 -17.02 -4.37 -3.73
N PHE A 369 -15.85 -4.81 -4.20
CA PHE A 369 -14.57 -4.29 -3.72
C PHE A 369 -14.39 -2.79 -4.05
N THR A 370 -14.79 -2.36 -5.26
CA THR A 370 -14.74 -0.93 -5.65
C THR A 370 -15.63 -0.07 -4.75
N VAL A 371 -16.82 -0.54 -4.39
CA VAL A 371 -17.72 0.15 -3.46
C VAL A 371 -17.12 0.24 -2.06
N GLU A 372 -16.50 -0.85 -1.59
CA GLU A 372 -15.77 -0.84 -0.32
C GLU A 372 -14.67 0.23 -0.33
N ARG A 373 -13.85 0.30 -1.38
CA ARG A 373 -12.84 1.36 -1.52
C ARG A 373 -13.44 2.76 -1.61
N LEU A 374 -14.56 2.96 -2.29
CA LEU A 374 -15.23 4.26 -2.33
C LEU A 374 -15.74 4.68 -0.94
N LEU A 375 -16.25 3.74 -0.16
CA LEU A 375 -16.73 4.02 1.20
C LEU A 375 -15.59 4.24 2.19
N ASP A 376 -14.51 3.46 2.09
CA ASP A 376 -13.35 3.59 2.96
C ASP A 376 -12.43 4.73 2.51
N ASP A 377 -11.82 4.60 1.32
CA ASP A 377 -10.77 5.51 0.86
C ASP A 377 -11.28 6.95 0.66
N TYR A 378 -12.47 7.09 0.04
CA TYR A 378 -13.03 8.40 -0.23
C TYR A 378 -13.95 8.88 0.92
N ALA A 379 -15.03 8.16 1.22
CA ALA A 379 -16.03 8.68 2.14
C ALA A 379 -15.49 8.75 3.58
N TYR A 380 -14.90 7.69 4.09
CA TYR A 380 -14.38 7.68 5.45
C TYR A 380 -13.07 8.48 5.56
N GLN A 381 -12.05 8.13 4.81
CA GLN A 381 -10.69 8.68 5.00
C GLN A 381 -10.58 10.16 4.61
N LYS A 382 -11.27 10.60 3.55
CA LYS A 382 -11.16 11.99 3.07
C LYS A 382 -12.25 12.91 3.62
N LEU A 383 -13.50 12.43 3.75
CA LEU A 383 -14.59 13.31 4.17
C LEU A 383 -14.82 13.30 5.68
N MET A 384 -14.59 12.19 6.37
CA MET A 384 -15.01 12.05 7.78
C MET A 384 -13.84 12.02 8.77
N HIS A 385 -12.73 11.35 8.44
CA HIS A 385 -11.68 10.99 9.40
C HIS A 385 -11.14 12.19 10.21
N ALA A 386 -10.78 13.29 9.54
CA ALA A 386 -10.24 14.49 10.22
C ALA A 386 -11.27 15.12 11.18
N GLN A 387 -12.54 15.18 10.77
CA GLN A 387 -13.63 15.72 11.57
C GLN A 387 -13.91 14.83 12.79
N LEU A 388 -13.94 13.51 12.59
CA LEU A 388 -14.12 12.54 13.67
C LEU A 388 -12.97 12.63 14.68
N THR A 389 -11.73 12.64 14.21
CA THR A 389 -10.55 12.78 15.07
C THR A 389 -10.59 14.06 15.93
N THR A 390 -10.98 15.18 15.31
CA THR A 390 -11.15 16.46 16.02
C THR A 390 -12.24 16.36 17.08
N LEU A 391 -13.39 15.78 16.72
CA LEU A 391 -14.51 15.61 17.68
C LEU A 391 -14.13 14.71 18.85
N LEU A 392 -13.44 13.61 18.62
CA LEU A 392 -12.96 12.69 19.66
C LEU A 392 -12.00 13.40 20.61
N LYS A 393 -11.04 14.16 20.09
CA LYS A 393 -10.11 14.98 20.90
C LYS A 393 -10.83 16.03 21.74
N LEU A 394 -11.81 16.72 21.17
CA LEU A 394 -12.64 17.71 21.91
C LEU A 394 -13.47 17.06 23.04
N LYS A 395 -13.84 15.78 22.89
CA LYS A 395 -14.49 14.99 23.94
C LYS A 395 -13.51 14.43 24.99
N GLY A 396 -12.21 14.69 24.84
CA GLY A 396 -11.17 14.14 25.72
C GLY A 396 -10.82 12.67 25.45
N TYR A 397 -11.27 12.11 24.33
CA TYR A 397 -10.97 10.74 23.96
C TYR A 397 -9.63 10.70 23.18
N LYS A 398 -8.88 9.63 23.35
CA LYS A 398 -7.70 9.35 22.53
C LYS A 398 -8.13 8.62 21.25
N PRO A 399 -7.99 9.21 20.06
CA PRO A 399 -8.42 8.56 18.82
C PRO A 399 -7.74 7.19 18.56
N THR A 400 -6.52 7.02 19.07
CA THR A 400 -5.72 5.79 18.94
C THR A 400 -6.04 4.73 20.00
N ASP A 401 -6.80 5.10 21.05
CA ASP A 401 -7.19 4.20 22.14
C ASP A 401 -8.54 4.65 22.71
N LEU A 402 -9.61 4.23 22.08
CA LEU A 402 -10.98 4.63 22.44
C LEU A 402 -11.55 3.87 23.64
N GLY A 403 -11.01 2.70 23.97
CA GLY A 403 -11.51 1.86 25.04
C GLY A 403 -13.02 1.66 24.95
N GLU A 404 -13.76 1.97 26.04
CA GLU A 404 -15.23 1.89 26.11
C GLU A 404 -15.95 2.89 25.19
N ASN A 405 -15.27 3.94 24.73
CA ASN A 405 -15.85 4.98 23.86
C ASN A 405 -15.90 4.55 22.38
N LYS A 406 -15.46 3.35 22.06
CA LYS A 406 -15.44 2.78 20.72
C LYS A 406 -16.83 2.80 20.08
N PHE A 407 -17.87 2.42 20.83
CA PHE A 407 -19.25 2.40 20.34
C PHE A 407 -19.74 3.79 19.88
N PHE A 408 -19.31 4.86 20.54
CA PHE A 408 -19.63 6.22 20.12
C PHE A 408 -19.05 6.54 18.74
N ALA A 409 -17.77 6.25 18.53
CA ALA A 409 -17.13 6.46 17.23
C ALA A 409 -17.75 5.60 16.13
N GLU A 410 -18.01 4.33 16.39
CA GLU A 410 -18.68 3.41 15.45
C GLU A 410 -20.06 3.90 15.03
N THR A 411 -20.86 4.41 15.98
CA THR A 411 -22.19 4.95 15.70
C THR A 411 -22.12 6.14 14.76
N LEU A 412 -21.15 7.05 14.96
CA LEU A 412 -20.93 8.21 14.08
C LEU A 412 -20.49 7.76 12.68
N ILE A 413 -19.51 6.85 12.60
CA ILE A 413 -19.02 6.32 11.32
C ILE A 413 -20.16 5.65 10.55
N ARG A 414 -20.90 4.77 11.20
CA ARG A 414 -22.04 4.07 10.60
C ARG A 414 -23.10 5.04 10.06
N GLY A 415 -23.50 6.04 10.85
CA GLY A 415 -24.46 7.05 10.43
C GLY A 415 -23.99 7.88 9.25
N PHE A 416 -22.70 8.23 9.20
CA PHE A 416 -22.11 8.94 8.09
C PHE A 416 -22.05 8.07 6.82
N LEU A 417 -21.54 6.84 6.92
CA LEU A 417 -21.41 5.93 5.77
C LEU A 417 -22.78 5.54 5.21
N GLN A 418 -23.82 5.42 6.03
CA GLN A 418 -25.20 5.19 5.54
C GLN A 418 -25.69 6.34 4.66
N ARG A 419 -25.35 7.60 4.97
CA ARG A 419 -25.67 8.74 4.11
C ARG A 419 -24.89 8.70 2.81
N GLN A 420 -23.59 8.40 2.87
CA GLN A 420 -22.73 8.28 1.66
C GLN A 420 -23.19 7.13 0.76
N LYS A 421 -23.59 5.99 1.34
CA LYS A 421 -24.22 4.88 0.62
C LYS A 421 -25.40 5.34 -0.23
N ILE A 422 -26.31 6.14 0.36
CA ILE A 422 -27.49 6.64 -0.34
C ILE A 422 -27.07 7.53 -1.53
N GLN A 423 -26.10 8.43 -1.33
CA GLN A 423 -25.60 9.29 -2.38
C GLN A 423 -24.95 8.50 -3.52
N LEU A 424 -24.13 7.49 -3.20
CA LEU A 424 -23.48 6.64 -4.18
C LEU A 424 -24.50 5.79 -4.95
N LEU A 425 -25.42 5.11 -4.22
CA LEU A 425 -26.36 4.18 -4.84
C LEU A 425 -27.37 4.92 -5.74
N TYR A 426 -28.00 6.00 -5.27
CA TYR A 426 -28.99 6.75 -6.04
C TYR A 426 -28.35 7.79 -6.98
N GLY A 427 -27.08 8.16 -6.77
CA GLY A 427 -26.32 9.05 -7.62
C GLY A 427 -25.91 8.41 -8.94
N ASP A 428 -25.14 7.35 -8.89
CA ASP A 428 -24.53 6.71 -10.04
C ASP A 428 -24.57 5.18 -10.01
N LEU A 429 -24.07 4.55 -8.94
CA LEU A 429 -23.81 3.11 -8.89
C LEU A 429 -25.04 2.25 -9.16
N GLY A 430 -26.25 2.68 -8.72
CA GLY A 430 -27.49 1.95 -8.94
C GLY A 430 -28.20 2.32 -10.25
N ARG A 431 -27.80 3.41 -10.92
CA ARG A 431 -28.47 3.89 -12.14
C ARG A 431 -27.81 3.39 -13.40
N THR A 432 -26.51 3.13 -13.36
CA THR A 432 -25.72 2.66 -14.50
C THR A 432 -25.46 1.17 -14.33
N PRO A 433 -25.73 0.33 -15.33
CA PRO A 433 -25.42 -1.08 -15.24
C PRO A 433 -23.91 -1.28 -15.13
N PHE A 434 -23.49 -2.08 -14.16
CA PHE A 434 -22.09 -2.42 -13.97
C PHE A 434 -21.60 -3.46 -15.00
N TYR A 435 -22.53 -4.28 -15.52
CA TYR A 435 -22.27 -5.22 -16.60
C TYR A 435 -23.45 -5.27 -17.58
N ARG A 436 -23.12 -5.44 -18.86
CA ARG A 436 -24.09 -5.61 -19.96
C ARG A 436 -23.65 -6.78 -20.84
N ASN A 437 -24.62 -7.58 -21.25
CA ASN A 437 -24.48 -8.49 -22.37
C ASN A 437 -25.62 -8.24 -23.37
N ASN A 438 -25.68 -9.04 -24.44
CA ASN A 438 -26.69 -8.86 -25.48
C ASN A 438 -28.14 -8.96 -24.97
N ASP A 439 -28.38 -9.70 -23.87
CA ASP A 439 -29.71 -10.05 -23.39
C ASP A 439 -30.08 -9.35 -22.09
N SER A 440 -29.11 -8.80 -21.34
CA SER A 440 -29.37 -8.35 -19.97
C SER A 440 -28.46 -7.21 -19.53
N ASN A 441 -29.02 -6.36 -18.68
CA ASN A 441 -28.30 -5.33 -17.93
C ASN A 441 -28.34 -5.65 -16.42
N TYR A 442 -27.18 -5.56 -15.77
CA TYR A 442 -27.02 -5.87 -14.34
C TYR A 442 -26.77 -4.58 -13.55
N TYR A 443 -27.59 -4.35 -12.54
CA TYR A 443 -27.55 -3.12 -11.74
C TYR A 443 -27.29 -3.45 -10.27
N LEU A 444 -26.60 -2.53 -9.58
CA LEU A 444 -26.47 -2.57 -8.13
C LEU A 444 -27.81 -2.13 -7.49
N THR A 445 -28.44 -2.99 -6.73
CA THR A 445 -29.75 -2.74 -6.12
C THR A 445 -29.68 -2.32 -4.65
N GLY A 446 -28.54 -2.59 -3.99
CA GLY A 446 -28.34 -2.24 -2.58
C GLY A 446 -26.87 -2.37 -2.18
N ILE A 447 -26.51 -1.72 -1.08
CA ILE A 447 -25.22 -1.80 -0.42
C ILE A 447 -25.47 -2.07 1.05
N ASP A 448 -24.91 -3.14 1.60
CA ASP A 448 -24.91 -3.39 3.04
C ASP A 448 -23.58 -2.95 3.64
N ILE A 449 -23.65 -2.15 4.70
CA ILE A 449 -22.45 -1.63 5.36
C ILE A 449 -22.32 -2.29 6.73
N ASN A 450 -21.22 -3.02 6.89
CA ASN A 450 -20.80 -3.54 8.16
C ASN A 450 -19.51 -2.82 8.59
N VAL A 451 -19.60 -2.00 9.65
CA VAL A 451 -18.42 -1.31 10.22
C VAL A 451 -17.77 -2.26 11.20
N ASN A 452 -16.61 -2.77 10.82
CA ASN A 452 -15.84 -3.64 11.71
C ASN A 452 -14.85 -2.80 12.53
N PRO A 453 -14.88 -2.88 13.86
CA PRO A 453 -14.06 -2.04 14.74
C PRO A 453 -12.54 -2.28 14.67
N VAL A 454 -12.07 -3.23 13.90
CA VAL A 454 -10.63 -3.55 13.76
C VAL A 454 -9.90 -2.54 12.85
N SER A 455 -10.62 -1.70 12.10
CA SER A 455 -10.02 -0.78 11.11
C SER A 455 -9.31 0.45 11.69
N TYR A 456 -9.17 0.58 13.00
CA TYR A 456 -8.53 1.76 13.62
C TYR A 456 -7.00 1.81 13.47
N THR A 457 -6.37 0.77 13.01
CA THR A 457 -4.91 0.74 12.81
C THR A 457 -4.42 1.71 11.72
N HIS A 458 -5.30 2.14 10.82
CA HIS A 458 -4.99 3.11 9.76
C HIS A 458 -5.30 4.58 10.13
N LEU A 459 -5.75 4.83 11.37
CA LEU A 459 -6.11 6.18 11.84
C LEU A 459 -4.89 7.04 12.20
N THR A 460 -3.70 6.50 12.21
CA THR A 460 -2.48 7.23 12.57
C THR A 460 -1.64 7.58 11.36
N LEU A 461 -2.19 8.34 10.42
CA LEU A 461 -1.31 9.22 9.65
C LEU A 461 -0.80 10.28 10.62
N PRO A 462 0.50 10.58 10.65
CA PRO A 462 1.00 11.70 11.42
C PRO A 462 0.28 12.95 10.92
N THR A 463 -0.68 13.42 11.68
CA THR A 463 -1.20 14.78 11.49
C THR A 463 -0.05 15.72 11.84
N ASN A 464 0.39 16.50 10.85
CA ASN A 464 1.30 17.60 11.00
C ASN A 464 0.93 18.50 12.17
#